data_4998e794d836126dd1ee402affdef09c
#
_entry.id   4998e794d836126dd1ee402affdef09c
#
_cell.length_a   1.000
_cell.length_b   1.000
_cell.length_c   1.000
_cell.angle_alpha   90.00
_cell.angle_beta   90.00
_cell.angle_gamma   90.00
#
_symmetry.space_group_name_H-M   'P 1'
#
loop_
_entity.id
_entity.type
_entity.pdbx_description
1 polymer ?
#
loop_
_entity_poly.entity_id
_entity_poly.type
_entity_poly.pdbx_seq_one_letter_code
_entity_poly.pdbx_strand_id
1 'polypeptide(L)'
;MSRQSARLSVPVVAILVSTLIVLGAGTAGHAQEVKLQTSMENPQLPAFDPFLLELQERTFRFFWDTANPQNGLIPDRYPTPSYSSIAAVGFGLTTYPIGVERGYITRDQARQRVLTTLRFFSKAPQSADPRGAAGHRGFFYHFLDMKTGERFGDSELSTVDTAILLAGALFCQSYFNGADPEEVEIRALVDDIYRRVDWRWAQPKAPAISLGWSPEDGFLKYDWRGYNEAMLLYLLALGSPTNPVGLDAWAEWTSTYDKQWGTFFGQEFLSFPPLFGHQYTHVWTDLRDIRDPYMKQRGIDYFENSRRAVYAQRAYAVANPRRCRDYGETIWGITASDGPADVEIEDANGRHRFRSYMARGIDPAGRHDDCTLAPTAVIASMPFAPELVIPATLEMHRRFGKYIYSKYGFLDAFNRTFTFDVPLRHGQRVPEFGWVAGDYLGIDQGVILAMIENYRSALVWRVMRKNPYLRRGLEQAGFSGGWLTGPGQ
;
A
#
# COMPACT_ATOMS: atom_id res chain seq x y z
N MET A 1 -36.85 17.62 17.69
CA MET A 1 -36.21 16.33 17.46
C MET A 1 -35.01 16.59 16.54
N SER A 2 -33.86 16.88 17.13
CA SER A 2 -32.62 17.21 16.43
C SER A 2 -31.89 15.92 16.05
N ARG A 3 -31.67 15.72 14.75
CA ARG A 3 -30.78 14.66 14.26
C ARG A 3 -29.34 15.14 14.45
N GLN A 4 -28.64 14.60 15.42
CA GLN A 4 -27.19 14.70 15.50
C GLN A 4 -26.60 13.80 14.41
N SER A 5 -26.04 14.42 13.39
CA SER A 5 -25.17 13.73 12.43
C SER A 5 -23.85 13.40 13.12
N ALA A 6 -23.57 12.12 13.31
CA ALA A 6 -22.27 11.68 13.78
C ALA A 6 -21.22 12.01 12.70
N ARG A 7 -20.36 12.97 12.98
CA ARG A 7 -19.19 13.27 12.15
C ARG A 7 -18.21 12.09 12.23
N LEU A 8 -18.06 11.36 11.14
CA LEU A 8 -17.00 10.39 10.96
C LEU A 8 -15.69 11.13 10.66
N SER A 9 -15.04 11.62 11.70
CA SER A 9 -13.69 12.15 11.57
C SER A 9 -12.70 10.97 11.52
N VAL A 10 -12.10 10.76 10.37
CA VAL A 10 -10.93 9.87 10.25
C VAL A 10 -9.75 10.60 10.93
N PRO A 11 -9.11 10.04 11.96
CA PRO A 11 -7.99 10.71 12.60
C PRO A 11 -6.78 10.72 11.68
N VAL A 12 -6.36 11.91 11.25
CA VAL A 12 -5.05 12.12 10.65
C VAL A 12 -4.02 11.96 11.76
N VAL A 13 -3.26 10.87 11.76
CA VAL A 13 -2.23 10.61 12.76
C VAL A 13 -0.96 11.36 12.39
N ALA A 14 -0.74 12.50 13.02
CA ALA A 14 0.56 13.18 13.02
C ALA A 14 1.50 12.46 14.01
N ILE A 15 2.56 11.84 13.49
CA ILE A 15 3.60 11.20 14.31
C ILE A 15 4.65 12.26 14.67
N LEU A 16 4.64 12.73 15.92
CA LEU A 16 5.75 13.47 16.54
C LEU A 16 6.79 12.47 17.03
N VAL A 17 7.95 12.44 16.38
CA VAL A 17 9.10 11.64 16.80
C VAL A 17 9.96 12.47 17.78
N SER A 18 10.01 12.06 19.04
CA SER A 18 10.95 12.60 20.03
C SER A 18 12.22 11.75 20.04
N THR A 19 13.35 12.39 19.84
CA THR A 19 14.69 11.79 19.71
C THR A 19 15.29 11.55 21.10
N LEU A 20 15.83 10.36 21.36
CA LEU A 20 16.80 10.10 22.43
C LEU A 20 18.08 9.52 21.81
N ILE A 21 19.19 10.19 22.06
CA ILE A 21 20.54 9.82 21.63
C ILE A 21 21.14 8.87 22.64
N VAL A 22 21.69 7.73 22.21
CA VAL A 22 22.65 6.92 23.00
C VAL A 22 23.86 6.67 22.12
N LEU A 23 24.99 7.18 22.58
CA LEU A 23 26.33 6.95 22.03
C LEU A 23 26.89 5.61 22.52
N GLY A 24 27.37 4.78 21.61
CA GLY A 24 28.12 3.58 21.91
C GLY A 24 29.19 3.33 20.86
N ALA A 25 30.45 3.43 21.26
CA ALA A 25 31.63 3.23 20.40
C ALA A 25 32.07 1.76 20.41
N GLY A 26 32.64 1.29 19.29
CA GLY A 26 33.57 0.18 19.36
C GLY A 26 33.67 -0.82 18.21
N THR A 27 34.77 -0.73 17.51
CA THR A 27 35.66 -1.74 16.90
C THR A 27 35.36 -2.31 15.52
N ALA A 28 36.33 -2.07 14.64
CA ALA A 28 36.46 -2.56 13.27
C ALA A 28 36.80 -4.05 13.20
N GLY A 29 36.12 -4.77 12.32
CA GLY A 29 36.44 -6.12 11.90
C GLY A 29 36.43 -6.22 10.38
N HIS A 30 37.52 -6.74 9.80
CA HIS A 30 37.75 -6.91 8.36
C HIS A 30 36.72 -7.82 7.71
N ALA A 31 36.07 -7.30 6.64
CA ALA A 31 35.21 -8.10 5.76
C ALA A 31 36.00 -8.52 4.51
N GLN A 32 36.02 -9.82 4.26
CA GLN A 32 36.58 -10.44 3.07
C GLN A 32 35.56 -10.32 1.91
N GLU A 33 35.99 -9.73 0.80
CA GLU A 33 35.19 -9.65 -0.46
C GLU A 33 35.05 -11.02 -1.09
N VAL A 34 33.82 -11.51 -1.16
CA VAL A 34 33.45 -12.66 -2.02
C VAL A 34 32.85 -12.13 -3.32
N LYS A 35 33.61 -12.22 -4.41
CA LYS A 35 33.12 -11.96 -5.77
C LYS A 35 32.14 -13.05 -6.19
N LEU A 36 30.86 -12.73 -6.32
CA LEU A 36 29.86 -13.57 -6.95
C LEU A 36 29.86 -13.31 -8.48
N GLN A 37 30.34 -14.28 -9.23
CA GLN A 37 30.13 -14.36 -10.68
C GLN A 37 28.68 -14.77 -10.95
N THR A 38 27.91 -13.90 -11.62
CA THR A 38 26.56 -14.18 -12.10
C THR A 38 26.62 -14.78 -13.51
N SER A 39 26.48 -16.08 -13.62
CA SER A 39 25.97 -16.72 -14.84
C SER A 39 24.45 -16.86 -14.70
N MET A 40 23.69 -16.18 -15.56
CA MET A 40 22.24 -16.32 -15.61
C MET A 40 21.87 -17.60 -16.37
N GLU A 41 21.92 -18.73 -15.71
CA GLU A 41 21.12 -19.90 -16.07
C GLU A 41 19.83 -19.84 -15.26
N ASN A 42 18.70 -19.91 -15.97
CA ASN A 42 17.34 -19.85 -15.41
C ASN A 42 17.10 -21.05 -14.48
N PRO A 43 17.25 -20.94 -13.16
CA PRO A 43 16.87 -22.03 -12.28
C PRO A 43 15.36 -22.16 -12.38
N GLN A 44 14.85 -23.35 -12.68
CA GLN A 44 13.43 -23.66 -12.52
C GLN A 44 13.03 -23.20 -11.13
N LEU A 45 12.21 -22.14 -11.08
CA LEU A 45 11.64 -21.67 -9.82
C LEU A 45 11.03 -22.89 -9.13
N PRO A 46 11.29 -23.12 -7.84
CA PRO A 46 10.65 -24.21 -7.12
C PRO A 46 9.15 -24.12 -7.35
N ALA A 47 8.50 -25.28 -7.55
CA ALA A 47 7.07 -25.34 -7.82
C ALA A 47 6.34 -24.43 -6.81
N PHE A 48 5.64 -23.42 -7.32
CA PHE A 48 4.97 -22.43 -6.48
C PHE A 48 3.94 -23.17 -5.62
N ASP A 49 3.91 -22.90 -4.32
CA ASP A 49 3.04 -23.62 -3.38
C ASP A 49 1.58 -23.56 -3.83
N PRO A 50 0.85 -24.68 -3.92
CA PRO A 50 -0.53 -24.74 -4.37
C PRO A 50 -1.46 -23.83 -3.57
N PHE A 51 -1.23 -23.66 -2.28
CA PHE A 51 -2.00 -22.74 -1.45
C PHE A 51 -1.80 -21.27 -1.87
N LEU A 52 -0.57 -20.88 -2.22
CA LEU A 52 -0.30 -19.53 -2.70
C LEU A 52 -0.94 -19.25 -4.06
N LEU A 53 -1.08 -20.27 -4.91
CA LEU A 53 -1.84 -20.16 -6.17
C LEU A 53 -3.32 -19.95 -5.91
N GLU A 54 -3.90 -20.73 -5.00
CA GLU A 54 -5.30 -20.58 -4.56
C GLU A 54 -5.54 -19.21 -3.92
N LEU A 55 -4.64 -18.77 -3.03
CA LEU A 55 -4.72 -17.45 -2.40
C LEU A 55 -4.71 -16.34 -3.46
N GLN A 56 -3.82 -16.41 -4.44
CA GLN A 56 -3.73 -15.44 -5.52
C GLN A 56 -5.04 -15.37 -6.32
N GLU A 57 -5.63 -16.52 -6.67
CA GLU A 57 -6.90 -16.56 -7.40
C GLU A 57 -8.07 -16.03 -6.54
N ARG A 58 -8.18 -16.45 -5.27
CA ARG A 58 -9.22 -15.95 -4.38
C ARG A 58 -9.16 -14.44 -4.21
N THR A 59 -7.97 -13.90 -4.04
CA THR A 59 -7.74 -12.46 -3.91
C THR A 59 -8.10 -11.71 -5.21
N PHE A 60 -7.79 -12.30 -6.39
CA PHE A 60 -8.25 -11.78 -7.67
C PHE A 60 -9.79 -11.74 -7.76
N ARG A 61 -10.48 -12.79 -7.29
CA ARG A 61 -11.96 -12.87 -7.32
C ARG A 61 -12.61 -11.77 -6.50
N PHE A 62 -11.98 -11.25 -5.44
CA PHE A 62 -12.49 -10.07 -4.75
C PHE A 62 -12.75 -8.92 -5.73
N PHE A 63 -11.77 -8.54 -6.51
CA PHE A 63 -11.89 -7.43 -7.48
C PHE A 63 -12.84 -7.75 -8.61
N TRP A 64 -12.80 -8.99 -9.10
CA TRP A 64 -13.64 -9.40 -10.22
C TRP A 64 -15.12 -9.44 -9.88
N ASP A 65 -15.46 -9.97 -8.70
CA ASP A 65 -16.84 -10.20 -8.27
C ASP A 65 -17.49 -8.95 -7.66
N THR A 66 -16.71 -8.08 -7.00
CA THR A 66 -17.26 -6.96 -6.21
C THR A 66 -17.27 -5.63 -6.93
N ALA A 67 -16.48 -5.46 -8.00
CA ALA A 67 -16.48 -4.24 -8.78
C ALA A 67 -17.85 -3.96 -9.38
N ASN A 68 -18.30 -2.70 -9.28
CA ASN A 68 -19.54 -2.26 -9.92
C ASN A 68 -19.42 -2.37 -11.45
N PRO A 69 -20.26 -3.17 -12.11
CA PRO A 69 -20.16 -3.43 -13.56
C PRO A 69 -20.46 -2.20 -14.43
N GLN A 70 -21.09 -1.16 -13.88
CA GLN A 70 -21.51 0.05 -14.61
C GLN A 70 -20.43 1.13 -14.66
N ASN A 71 -19.62 1.25 -13.59
CA ASN A 71 -18.63 2.31 -13.45
C ASN A 71 -17.23 1.81 -13.04
N GLY A 72 -17.08 0.52 -12.74
CA GLY A 72 -15.81 -0.08 -12.35
C GLY A 72 -15.34 0.24 -10.95
N LEU A 73 -16.13 0.94 -10.13
CA LEU A 73 -15.80 1.26 -8.74
C LEU A 73 -15.72 -0.02 -7.90
N ILE A 74 -14.76 -0.06 -6.98
CA ILE A 74 -14.48 -1.18 -6.10
C ILE A 74 -14.78 -0.77 -4.67
N PRO A 75 -15.53 -1.58 -3.90
CA PRO A 75 -15.84 -1.23 -2.51
C PRO A 75 -14.57 -1.16 -1.67
N ASP A 76 -14.53 -0.23 -0.72
CA ASP A 76 -13.48 -0.14 0.29
C ASP A 76 -13.36 -1.46 1.06
N ARG A 77 -14.50 -2.03 1.44
CA ARG A 77 -14.61 -3.30 2.18
C ARG A 77 -15.78 -4.16 1.72
N TYR A 78 -15.71 -5.45 2.01
CA TYR A 78 -16.74 -6.45 1.72
C TYR A 78 -16.66 -7.59 2.77
N PRO A 79 -17.78 -8.18 3.28
CA PRO A 79 -19.15 -8.03 2.80
C PRO A 79 -19.93 -6.83 3.37
N THR A 80 -19.39 -6.11 4.35
CA THR A 80 -20.09 -4.92 4.87
C THR A 80 -20.34 -3.92 3.72
N PRO A 81 -21.60 -3.49 3.51
CA PRO A 81 -21.91 -2.48 2.49
C PRO A 81 -21.09 -1.21 2.70
N SER A 82 -20.41 -0.77 1.66
CA SER A 82 -19.42 0.29 1.74
C SER A 82 -19.48 1.24 0.54
N TYR A 83 -18.80 2.36 0.67
CA TYR A 83 -18.38 3.25 -0.40
C TYR A 83 -17.22 2.64 -1.19
N SER A 84 -16.85 3.25 -2.31
CA SER A 84 -15.64 2.91 -3.06
C SER A 84 -14.43 3.66 -2.53
N SER A 85 -13.29 2.96 -2.35
CA SER A 85 -11.98 3.58 -2.23
C SER A 85 -11.33 3.71 -3.59
N ILE A 86 -10.86 4.91 -3.95
CA ILE A 86 -10.16 5.12 -5.23
C ILE A 86 -8.83 4.38 -5.28
N ALA A 87 -8.17 4.18 -4.14
CA ALA A 87 -6.98 3.32 -4.05
C ALA A 87 -7.32 1.85 -4.38
N ALA A 88 -8.44 1.33 -3.83
CA ALA A 88 -8.91 -0.02 -4.18
C ALA A 88 -9.19 -0.15 -5.68
N VAL A 89 -9.69 0.90 -6.35
CA VAL A 89 -9.85 0.93 -7.81
C VAL A 89 -8.50 0.88 -8.52
N GLY A 90 -7.48 1.59 -8.04
CA GLY A 90 -6.11 1.53 -8.57
C GLY A 90 -5.52 0.12 -8.49
N PHE A 91 -5.71 -0.55 -7.36
CA PHE A 91 -5.36 -1.97 -7.22
C PHE A 91 -6.19 -2.86 -8.15
N GLY A 92 -7.50 -2.63 -8.29
CA GLY A 92 -8.35 -3.37 -9.20
C GLY A 92 -7.88 -3.29 -10.66
N LEU A 93 -7.54 -2.08 -11.13
CA LEU A 93 -6.93 -1.88 -12.44
C LEU A 93 -5.63 -2.69 -12.60
N THR A 94 -4.83 -2.79 -11.52
CA THR A 94 -3.62 -3.61 -11.51
C THR A 94 -3.92 -5.11 -11.58
N THR A 95 -5.01 -5.55 -10.97
CA THR A 95 -5.34 -6.98 -10.87
C THR A 95 -5.86 -7.57 -12.18
N TYR A 96 -6.53 -6.77 -13.05
CA TYR A 96 -7.11 -7.30 -14.28
C TYR A 96 -6.06 -7.85 -15.27
N PRO A 97 -4.95 -7.14 -15.58
CA PRO A 97 -3.87 -7.73 -16.37
C PRO A 97 -3.23 -8.97 -15.71
N ILE A 98 -3.09 -8.97 -14.37
CA ILE A 98 -2.61 -10.16 -13.66
C ILE A 98 -3.55 -11.35 -13.89
N GLY A 99 -4.88 -11.11 -13.84
CA GLY A 99 -5.88 -12.13 -14.12
C GLY A 99 -5.78 -12.72 -15.54
N VAL A 100 -5.41 -11.90 -16.53
CA VAL A 100 -5.13 -12.37 -17.91
C VAL A 100 -3.91 -13.30 -17.93
N GLU A 101 -2.80 -12.86 -17.35
CA GLU A 101 -1.55 -13.62 -17.32
C GLU A 101 -1.65 -14.93 -16.52
N ARG A 102 -2.58 -14.98 -15.58
CA ARG A 102 -2.87 -16.19 -14.79
C ARG A 102 -3.98 -17.07 -15.38
N GLY A 103 -4.64 -16.61 -16.45
CA GLY A 103 -5.73 -17.34 -17.09
C GLY A 103 -7.04 -17.33 -16.30
N TYR A 104 -7.19 -16.41 -15.34
CA TYR A 104 -8.45 -16.27 -14.56
C TYR A 104 -9.55 -15.61 -15.39
N ILE A 105 -9.18 -14.75 -16.32
CA ILE A 105 -10.05 -14.05 -17.28
C ILE A 105 -9.35 -13.93 -18.63
N THR A 106 -10.12 -13.68 -19.68
CA THR A 106 -9.57 -13.40 -21.01
C THR A 106 -9.08 -11.95 -21.11
N ARG A 107 -8.20 -11.66 -22.09
CA ARG A 107 -7.75 -10.30 -22.37
C ARG A 107 -8.91 -9.37 -22.74
N ASP A 108 -9.92 -9.87 -23.47
CA ASP A 108 -11.11 -9.10 -23.82
C ASP A 108 -11.94 -8.74 -22.60
N GLN A 109 -12.14 -9.67 -21.68
CA GLN A 109 -12.82 -9.41 -20.42
C GLN A 109 -12.10 -8.34 -19.60
N ALA A 110 -10.77 -8.40 -19.54
CA ALA A 110 -9.97 -7.39 -18.86
C ALA A 110 -10.10 -6.02 -19.52
N ARG A 111 -10.00 -5.94 -20.87
CA ARG A 111 -10.18 -4.69 -21.63
C ARG A 111 -11.52 -4.03 -21.31
N GLN A 112 -12.62 -4.78 -21.37
CA GLN A 112 -13.96 -4.26 -21.10
C GLN A 112 -14.07 -3.69 -19.67
N ARG A 113 -13.53 -4.40 -18.68
CA ARG A 113 -13.56 -3.94 -17.30
C ARG A 113 -12.72 -2.68 -17.11
N VAL A 114 -11.52 -2.65 -17.67
CA VAL A 114 -10.62 -1.49 -17.63
C VAL A 114 -11.23 -0.28 -18.32
N LEU A 115 -11.81 -0.46 -19.52
CA LEU A 115 -12.50 0.61 -20.24
C LEU A 115 -13.68 1.18 -19.47
N THR A 116 -14.51 0.32 -18.85
CA THR A 116 -15.61 0.78 -17.99
C THR A 116 -15.11 1.72 -16.89
N THR A 117 -14.06 1.31 -16.20
CA THR A 117 -13.45 2.10 -15.11
C THR A 117 -12.84 3.42 -15.63
N LEU A 118 -12.04 3.35 -16.69
CA LEU A 118 -11.35 4.54 -17.21
C LEU A 118 -12.30 5.54 -17.85
N ARG A 119 -13.35 5.08 -18.57
CA ARG A 119 -14.39 5.94 -19.12
C ARG A 119 -15.17 6.67 -18.03
N PHE A 120 -15.40 6.01 -16.88
CA PHE A 120 -16.00 6.65 -15.73
C PHE A 120 -15.08 7.77 -15.21
N PHE A 121 -13.82 7.49 -14.87
CA PHE A 121 -12.91 8.48 -14.31
C PHE A 121 -12.57 9.62 -15.28
N SER A 122 -12.53 9.36 -16.59
CA SER A 122 -12.33 10.42 -17.60
C SER A 122 -13.49 11.42 -17.63
N LYS A 123 -14.73 10.96 -17.42
CA LYS A 123 -15.96 11.77 -17.46
C LYS A 123 -16.43 12.24 -16.09
N ALA A 124 -15.85 11.74 -15.01
CA ALA A 124 -16.28 12.04 -13.65
C ALA A 124 -16.23 13.56 -13.37
N PRO A 125 -17.32 14.14 -12.81
CA PRO A 125 -17.41 15.57 -12.57
C PRO A 125 -16.29 16.08 -11.66
N GLN A 126 -15.65 17.17 -12.09
CA GLN A 126 -14.58 17.86 -11.36
C GLN A 126 -15.07 19.25 -10.98
N SER A 127 -15.22 19.55 -9.69
CA SER A 127 -15.67 20.84 -9.18
C SER A 127 -15.11 21.11 -7.78
N ALA A 128 -15.05 22.39 -7.41
CA ALA A 128 -14.79 22.79 -6.04
C ALA A 128 -16.04 22.74 -5.15
N ASP A 129 -17.20 22.40 -5.72
CA ASP A 129 -18.44 22.26 -4.97
C ASP A 129 -18.41 21.03 -4.06
N PRO A 130 -18.99 21.07 -2.86
CA PRO A 130 -18.97 19.97 -1.92
C PRO A 130 -19.85 18.78 -2.35
N ARG A 131 -20.68 18.94 -3.36
CA ARG A 131 -21.63 17.93 -3.87
C ARG A 131 -21.59 17.85 -5.40
N GLY A 132 -21.98 16.68 -5.93
CA GLY A 132 -22.09 16.47 -7.35
C GLY A 132 -20.74 16.33 -8.07
N ALA A 133 -19.64 16.23 -7.35
CA ALA A 133 -18.31 16.06 -7.92
C ALA A 133 -17.65 14.76 -7.41
N ALA A 134 -16.83 14.16 -8.27
CA ALA A 134 -15.97 13.01 -7.94
C ALA A 134 -14.55 13.46 -7.55
N GLY A 135 -14.19 14.72 -7.86
CA GLY A 135 -12.87 15.26 -7.61
C GLY A 135 -12.75 16.73 -7.97
N HIS A 136 -11.53 17.26 -7.90
CA HIS A 136 -11.19 18.64 -8.24
C HIS A 136 -9.74 18.73 -8.74
N ARG A 137 -9.46 19.56 -9.74
CA ARG A 137 -8.10 19.76 -10.28
C ARG A 137 -7.42 18.47 -10.78
N GLY A 138 -8.19 17.47 -11.21
CA GLY A 138 -7.68 16.17 -11.66
C GLY A 138 -7.45 15.15 -10.54
N PHE A 139 -7.49 15.59 -9.28
CA PHE A 139 -7.51 14.69 -8.12
C PHE A 139 -8.93 14.19 -7.85
N PHE A 140 -9.04 13.09 -7.10
CA PHE A 140 -10.32 12.49 -6.74
C PHE A 140 -10.49 12.42 -5.22
N TYR A 141 -11.74 12.44 -4.77
CA TYR A 141 -12.05 12.22 -3.36
C TYR A 141 -11.69 10.79 -2.94
N HIS A 142 -11.17 10.64 -1.74
CA HIS A 142 -10.73 9.37 -1.17
C HIS A 142 -11.80 8.29 -1.30
N PHE A 143 -13.06 8.66 -0.95
CA PHE A 143 -14.19 7.77 -1.05
C PHE A 143 -15.27 8.33 -1.98
N LEU A 144 -15.81 7.43 -2.83
CA LEU A 144 -16.88 7.73 -3.77
C LEU A 144 -18.09 6.84 -3.47
N ASP A 145 -19.29 7.36 -3.69
CA ASP A 145 -20.50 6.54 -3.65
C ASP A 145 -20.45 5.48 -4.76
N MET A 146 -20.71 4.23 -4.40
CA MET A 146 -20.60 3.08 -5.30
C MET A 146 -21.51 3.15 -6.53
N LYS A 147 -22.62 3.89 -6.45
CA LYS A 147 -23.62 3.99 -7.54
C LYS A 147 -23.43 5.25 -8.37
N THR A 148 -23.35 6.42 -7.69
CA THR A 148 -23.27 7.71 -8.40
C THR A 148 -21.84 8.07 -8.81
N GLY A 149 -20.83 7.58 -8.05
CA GLY A 149 -19.44 7.94 -8.26
C GLY A 149 -19.09 9.34 -7.75
N GLU A 150 -20.00 10.00 -7.04
CA GLU A 150 -19.76 11.30 -6.39
C GLU A 150 -19.04 11.11 -5.05
N ARG A 151 -18.50 12.20 -4.52
CA ARG A 151 -17.90 12.26 -3.18
C ARG A 151 -18.79 11.60 -2.13
N PHE A 152 -18.27 10.66 -1.37
CA PHE A 152 -18.99 10.04 -0.28
C PHE A 152 -18.78 10.79 1.03
N GLY A 153 -19.88 11.24 1.65
CA GLY A 153 -19.83 12.00 2.91
C GLY A 153 -18.97 13.25 2.80
N ASP A 154 -18.17 13.48 3.84
CA ASP A 154 -17.24 14.61 3.92
C ASP A 154 -15.79 14.15 3.65
N SER A 155 -15.59 13.08 2.84
CA SER A 155 -14.26 12.58 2.56
C SER A 155 -13.40 13.65 1.87
N GLU A 156 -12.14 13.72 2.25
CA GLU A 156 -11.18 14.62 1.61
C GLU A 156 -10.84 14.17 0.20
N LEU A 157 -10.41 15.09 -0.62
CA LEU A 157 -9.70 14.83 -1.84
C LEU A 157 -8.30 14.33 -1.45
N SER A 158 -7.99 13.09 -1.78
CA SER A 158 -6.74 12.46 -1.37
C SER A 158 -5.70 12.51 -2.48
N THR A 159 -4.51 13.03 -2.15
CA THR A 159 -3.41 13.09 -3.11
C THR A 159 -2.72 11.74 -3.30
N VAL A 160 -2.53 10.96 -2.22
CA VAL A 160 -1.87 9.65 -2.29
C VAL A 160 -2.77 8.58 -2.91
N ASP A 161 -4.07 8.56 -2.57
CA ASP A 161 -4.99 7.58 -3.15
C ASP A 161 -5.24 7.86 -4.64
N THR A 162 -5.23 9.15 -5.04
CA THR A 162 -5.20 9.52 -6.46
C THR A 162 -3.94 8.99 -7.15
N ALA A 163 -2.77 9.06 -6.50
CA ALA A 163 -1.53 8.49 -7.06
C ALA A 163 -1.61 6.97 -7.22
N ILE A 164 -2.23 6.26 -6.27
CA ILE A 164 -2.44 4.80 -6.35
C ILE A 164 -3.41 4.46 -7.50
N LEU A 165 -4.52 5.20 -7.64
CA LEU A 165 -5.44 5.07 -8.77
C LEU A 165 -4.72 5.23 -10.11
N LEU A 166 -3.91 6.28 -10.23
CA LEU A 166 -3.13 6.57 -11.43
C LEU A 166 -2.07 5.52 -11.72
N ALA A 167 -1.41 4.97 -10.70
CA ALA A 167 -0.42 3.90 -10.89
C ALA A 167 -1.06 2.63 -11.48
N GLY A 168 -2.25 2.24 -11.01
CA GLY A 168 -3.02 1.16 -11.61
C GLY A 168 -3.43 1.46 -13.05
N ALA A 169 -3.85 2.69 -13.34
CA ALA A 169 -4.18 3.12 -14.70
C ALA A 169 -2.95 3.10 -15.63
N LEU A 170 -1.81 3.62 -15.19
CA LEU A 170 -0.54 3.62 -15.94
C LEU A 170 -0.01 2.20 -16.18
N PHE A 171 -0.26 1.27 -15.26
CA PHE A 171 0.03 -0.14 -15.49
C PHE A 171 -0.83 -0.71 -16.61
N CYS A 172 -2.14 -0.44 -16.62
CA CYS A 172 -3.03 -0.81 -17.74
C CYS A 172 -2.58 -0.18 -19.06
N GLN A 173 -2.22 1.12 -19.08
CA GLN A 173 -1.70 1.80 -20.25
C GLN A 173 -0.47 1.07 -20.85
N SER A 174 0.43 0.65 -19.99
CA SER A 174 1.68 -0.01 -20.41
C SER A 174 1.47 -1.48 -20.80
N TYR A 175 0.48 -2.16 -20.23
CA TYR A 175 0.15 -3.55 -20.51
C TYR A 175 -0.67 -3.72 -21.79
N PHE A 176 -1.70 -2.89 -21.99
CA PHE A 176 -2.55 -2.90 -23.19
C PHE A 176 -1.89 -2.09 -24.31
N ASN A 177 -0.85 -2.65 -24.92
CA ASN A 177 0.02 -1.96 -25.88
C ASN A 177 -0.18 -2.38 -27.35
N GLY A 178 -1.24 -3.16 -27.65
CA GLY A 178 -1.58 -3.62 -28.99
C GLY A 178 -2.22 -2.54 -29.87
N ALA A 179 -2.45 -2.88 -31.14
CA ALA A 179 -3.10 -2.01 -32.12
C ALA A 179 -4.64 -2.10 -32.10
N ASP A 180 -5.21 -2.94 -31.24
CA ASP A 180 -6.65 -3.05 -31.06
C ASP A 180 -7.25 -1.69 -30.66
N PRO A 181 -8.36 -1.24 -31.28
CA PRO A 181 -8.96 0.06 -31.00
C PRO A 181 -9.29 0.30 -29.52
N GLU A 182 -9.72 -0.73 -28.80
CA GLU A 182 -10.00 -0.63 -27.36
C GLU A 182 -8.71 -0.45 -26.53
N GLU A 183 -7.61 -1.09 -26.93
CA GLU A 183 -6.33 -0.86 -26.27
C GLU A 183 -5.76 0.53 -26.57
N VAL A 184 -6.00 1.04 -27.78
CA VAL A 184 -5.68 2.43 -28.13
C VAL A 184 -6.50 3.39 -27.27
N GLU A 185 -7.80 3.13 -27.08
CA GLU A 185 -8.67 3.93 -26.21
C GLU A 185 -8.21 3.88 -24.75
N ILE A 186 -7.84 2.71 -24.20
CA ILE A 186 -7.29 2.59 -22.86
C ILE A 186 -6.10 3.54 -22.68
N ARG A 187 -5.15 3.51 -23.61
CA ARG A 187 -3.96 4.37 -23.53
C ARG A 187 -4.29 5.86 -23.58
N ALA A 188 -5.23 6.25 -24.42
CA ALA A 188 -5.66 7.63 -24.55
C ALA A 188 -6.39 8.13 -23.29
N LEU A 189 -7.29 7.32 -22.73
CA LEU A 189 -8.01 7.66 -21.50
C LEU A 189 -7.06 7.82 -20.30
N VAL A 190 -6.10 6.91 -20.17
CA VAL A 190 -5.11 7.01 -19.08
C VAL A 190 -4.24 8.25 -19.24
N ASP A 191 -3.81 8.55 -20.45
CA ASP A 191 -3.02 9.75 -20.74
C ASP A 191 -3.81 11.02 -20.37
N ASP A 192 -5.09 11.11 -20.75
CA ASP A 192 -5.98 12.21 -20.39
C ASP A 192 -6.14 12.35 -18.87
N ILE A 193 -6.48 11.26 -18.16
CA ILE A 193 -6.67 11.28 -16.72
C ILE A 193 -5.39 11.70 -15.99
N TYR A 194 -4.23 11.20 -16.38
CA TYR A 194 -2.98 11.51 -15.73
C TYR A 194 -2.53 12.95 -16.00
N ARG A 195 -2.63 13.43 -17.25
CA ARG A 195 -2.16 14.76 -17.66
C ARG A 195 -2.95 15.91 -17.06
N ARG A 196 -4.23 15.70 -16.73
CA ARG A 196 -5.08 16.75 -16.15
C ARG A 196 -4.85 17.02 -14.68
N VAL A 197 -4.07 16.16 -13.97
CA VAL A 197 -3.77 16.37 -12.54
C VAL A 197 -2.88 17.59 -12.36
N ASP A 198 -3.35 18.54 -11.56
CA ASP A 198 -2.62 19.76 -11.23
C ASP A 198 -1.79 19.55 -9.95
N TRP A 199 -0.63 18.89 -10.12
CA TRP A 199 0.26 18.58 -9.00
C TRP A 199 0.79 19.84 -8.30
N ARG A 200 0.95 20.97 -9.04
CA ARG A 200 1.40 22.25 -8.47
C ARG A 200 0.35 22.84 -7.55
N TRP A 201 -0.91 22.72 -7.92
CA TRP A 201 -2.01 23.16 -7.04
C TRP A 201 -1.99 22.43 -5.69
N ALA A 202 -1.61 21.16 -5.66
CA ALA A 202 -1.50 20.37 -4.44
C ALA A 202 -0.33 20.77 -3.51
N GLN A 203 0.43 21.83 -3.87
CA GLN A 203 1.54 22.37 -3.08
C GLN A 203 1.20 23.75 -2.47
N PRO A 204 0.25 23.87 -1.53
CA PRO A 204 -0.07 25.15 -0.90
C PRO A 204 1.11 25.73 -0.11
N LYS A 205 2.04 24.85 0.29
CA LYS A 205 3.30 25.18 0.97
C LYS A 205 4.46 24.53 0.21
N ALA A 206 4.62 24.93 -1.07
CA ALA A 206 5.72 24.40 -1.88
C ALA A 206 7.05 24.44 -1.12
N PRO A 207 7.93 23.42 -1.32
CA PRO A 207 7.83 22.36 -2.32
C PRO A 207 7.13 21.08 -1.85
N ALA A 208 6.57 21.02 -0.62
CA ALA A 208 5.85 19.86 -0.13
C ALA A 208 4.45 19.71 -0.75
N ILE A 209 4.01 18.47 -0.94
CA ILE A 209 2.65 18.16 -1.39
C ILE A 209 1.76 17.94 -0.17
N SER A 210 0.58 18.55 -0.16
CA SER A 210 -0.42 18.38 0.90
C SER A 210 -0.99 16.95 0.91
N LEU A 211 -1.40 16.47 2.09
CA LEU A 211 -2.10 15.19 2.22
C LEU A 211 -3.41 15.16 1.44
N GLY A 212 -4.09 16.31 1.35
CA GLY A 212 -5.38 16.40 0.67
C GLY A 212 -6.00 17.79 0.79
N TRP A 213 -7.24 17.86 0.32
CA TRP A 213 -8.04 19.08 0.29
C TRP A 213 -9.53 18.76 0.49
N SER A 214 -10.28 19.68 1.09
CA SER A 214 -11.74 19.63 1.12
C SER A 214 -12.35 20.95 0.67
N PRO A 215 -13.54 20.95 0.09
CA PRO A 215 -14.22 22.19 -0.30
C PRO A 215 -14.59 23.07 0.90
N GLU A 216 -14.77 22.46 2.08
CA GLU A 216 -15.17 23.15 3.31
C GLU A 216 -14.00 23.86 4.00
N ASP A 217 -12.85 23.17 4.10
CA ASP A 217 -11.73 23.61 4.94
C ASP A 217 -10.46 23.96 4.12
N GLY A 218 -10.47 23.71 2.80
CA GLY A 218 -9.28 23.88 1.97
C GLY A 218 -8.26 22.76 2.16
N PHE A 219 -6.97 23.07 2.05
CA PHE A 219 -5.91 22.08 2.21
C PHE A 219 -5.79 21.58 3.64
N LEU A 220 -5.53 20.27 3.78
CA LEU A 220 -5.30 19.66 5.07
C LEU A 220 -4.05 20.28 5.74
N LYS A 221 -4.01 20.21 7.07
CA LYS A 221 -2.96 20.83 7.88
C LYS A 221 -1.55 20.31 7.58
N TYR A 222 -1.46 19.03 7.24
CA TYR A 222 -0.18 18.31 7.08
C TYR A 222 0.16 18.10 5.62
N ASP A 223 1.46 18.01 5.34
CA ASP A 223 2.04 17.73 4.04
C ASP A 223 2.80 16.41 4.10
N TRP A 224 2.96 15.75 2.96
CA TRP A 224 3.75 14.53 2.85
C TRP A 224 5.23 14.84 3.02
N ARG A 225 5.86 14.32 4.06
CA ARG A 225 7.30 14.39 4.33
C ARG A 225 7.77 13.09 4.96
N GLY A 226 9.01 12.72 4.66
CA GLY A 226 9.63 11.53 5.18
C GLY A 226 9.17 10.25 4.50
N TYR A 227 9.85 9.16 4.80
CA TYR A 227 9.61 7.87 4.19
C TYR A 227 8.24 7.30 4.58
N ASN A 228 7.41 7.07 3.59
CA ASN A 228 6.07 6.50 3.69
C ASN A 228 5.56 6.12 2.28
N GLU A 229 4.27 5.78 2.14
CA GLU A 229 3.61 5.41 0.89
C GLU A 229 3.59 6.53 -0.16
N ALA A 230 3.74 7.78 0.22
CA ALA A 230 3.73 8.92 -0.69
C ALA A 230 4.97 9.00 -1.60
N MET A 231 5.94 8.11 -1.49
CA MET A 231 7.00 7.98 -2.49
C MET A 231 6.42 7.89 -3.90
N LEU A 232 5.40 7.05 -4.10
CA LEU A 232 4.71 6.89 -5.38
C LEU A 232 4.11 8.21 -5.88
N LEU A 233 3.46 8.95 -4.98
CA LEU A 233 2.89 10.27 -5.25
C LEU A 233 3.95 11.23 -5.82
N TYR A 234 5.10 11.36 -5.15
CA TYR A 234 6.17 12.25 -5.59
C TYR A 234 6.77 11.81 -6.92
N LEU A 235 6.97 10.52 -7.14
CA LEU A 235 7.45 10.00 -8.42
C LEU A 235 6.49 10.33 -9.57
N LEU A 236 5.18 10.17 -9.37
CA LEU A 236 4.20 10.53 -10.38
C LEU A 236 4.08 12.04 -10.57
N ALA A 237 4.14 12.83 -9.50
CA ALA A 237 4.11 14.28 -9.59
C ALA A 237 5.32 14.85 -10.35
N LEU A 238 6.53 14.32 -10.13
CA LEU A 238 7.74 14.67 -10.87
C LEU A 238 7.68 14.19 -12.34
N GLY A 239 7.05 13.04 -12.57
CA GLY A 239 6.92 12.45 -13.91
C GLY A 239 5.87 13.10 -14.79
N SER A 240 5.02 13.98 -14.25
CA SER A 240 3.93 14.62 -14.99
C SER A 240 4.45 15.43 -16.19
N PRO A 241 3.86 15.26 -17.40
CA PRO A 241 4.27 16.02 -18.56
C PRO A 241 3.65 17.43 -18.64
N THR A 242 2.61 17.70 -17.86
CA THR A 242 1.81 18.92 -17.93
C THR A 242 2.03 19.87 -16.75
N ASN A 243 1.83 19.37 -15.52
CA ASN A 243 1.89 20.16 -14.29
C ASN A 243 2.86 19.53 -13.27
N PRO A 244 4.13 19.23 -13.63
CA PRO A 244 5.06 18.60 -12.70
C PRO A 244 5.36 19.52 -11.51
N VAL A 245 5.63 18.94 -10.36
CA VAL A 245 6.24 19.64 -9.23
C VAL A 245 7.71 19.98 -9.54
N GLY A 246 8.29 20.94 -8.79
CA GLY A 246 9.71 21.26 -8.90
C GLY A 246 10.61 20.11 -8.41
N LEU A 247 11.86 20.11 -8.86
CA LEU A 247 12.85 19.10 -8.44
C LEU A 247 13.16 19.14 -6.95
N ASP A 248 12.96 20.29 -6.32
CA ASP A 248 13.09 20.53 -4.88
C ASP A 248 12.04 19.77 -4.05
N ALA A 249 10.93 19.34 -4.68
CA ALA A 249 9.90 18.56 -4.00
C ALA A 249 10.43 17.20 -3.48
N TRP A 250 11.34 16.54 -4.22
CA TRP A 250 11.98 15.32 -3.76
C TRP A 250 12.91 15.56 -2.57
N ALA A 251 13.69 16.64 -2.61
CA ALA A 251 14.55 17.02 -1.50
C ALA A 251 13.74 17.34 -0.23
N GLU A 252 12.60 18.02 -0.38
CA GLU A 252 11.68 18.31 0.71
C GLU A 252 11.06 17.04 1.30
N TRP A 253 10.63 16.09 0.45
CA TRP A 253 10.07 14.83 0.91
C TRP A 253 11.11 14.00 1.69
N THR A 254 12.36 13.96 1.25
CA THR A 254 13.45 13.24 1.92
C THR A 254 14.06 14.00 3.10
N SER A 255 13.66 15.23 3.37
CA SER A 255 14.28 16.14 4.36
C SER A 255 14.30 15.61 5.80
N THR A 256 13.42 14.67 6.14
CA THR A 256 13.33 14.08 7.48
C THR A 256 13.96 12.69 7.58
N TYR A 257 14.56 12.17 6.52
CA TYR A 257 15.08 10.80 6.44
C TYR A 257 16.14 10.47 7.51
N ASP A 258 17.03 11.41 7.83
CA ASP A 258 18.03 11.19 8.89
C ASP A 258 17.40 10.98 10.28
N LYS A 259 16.18 11.47 10.49
CA LYS A 259 15.43 11.21 11.74
C LYS A 259 14.73 9.86 11.74
N GLN A 260 14.51 9.27 10.57
CA GLN A 260 13.87 7.98 10.40
C GLN A 260 14.87 6.84 10.19
N TRP A 261 16.13 7.18 9.83
CA TRP A 261 17.21 6.20 9.70
C TRP A 261 17.70 5.77 11.08
N GLY A 262 17.78 4.47 11.31
CA GLY A 262 18.28 3.94 12.58
C GLY A 262 18.29 2.42 12.65
N THR A 263 18.78 1.90 13.77
CA THR A 263 18.78 0.46 14.04
C THR A 263 17.55 0.08 14.85
N PHE A 264 16.73 -0.80 14.29
CA PHE A 264 15.50 -1.30 14.90
C PHE A 264 15.50 -2.84 14.86
N PHE A 265 15.41 -3.47 16.01
CA PHE A 265 15.34 -4.94 16.13
C PHE A 265 16.42 -5.67 15.30
N GLY A 266 17.68 -5.17 15.40
CA GLY A 266 18.84 -5.76 14.74
C GLY A 266 19.01 -5.40 13.26
N GLN A 267 18.16 -4.54 12.68
CA GLN A 267 18.27 -4.06 11.31
C GLN A 267 18.50 -2.55 11.28
N GLU A 268 19.44 -2.08 10.45
CA GLU A 268 19.66 -0.67 10.18
C GLU A 268 18.99 -0.28 8.87
N PHE A 269 17.97 0.59 8.93
CA PHE A 269 17.16 0.97 7.77
C PHE A 269 16.43 2.30 7.98
N LEU A 270 15.85 2.82 6.89
CA LEU A 270 14.95 3.95 6.89
C LEU A 270 13.57 3.48 7.33
N SER A 271 13.19 3.78 8.57
CA SER A 271 12.01 3.22 9.22
C SER A 271 10.73 3.99 8.90
N PHE A 272 9.67 3.23 8.71
CA PHE A 272 8.28 3.65 8.83
C PHE A 272 7.54 2.57 9.61
N PRO A 273 6.85 2.88 10.73
CA PRO A 273 6.33 1.85 11.62
C PRO A 273 5.40 0.83 10.99
N PRO A 274 4.34 1.21 10.20
CA PRO A 274 3.50 0.27 9.47
C PRO A 274 4.20 -0.31 8.24
N LEU A 275 4.04 -1.61 7.98
CA LEU A 275 4.67 -2.25 6.81
C LEU A 275 4.15 -1.75 5.46
N PHE A 276 2.90 -1.31 5.36
CA PHE A 276 2.36 -0.86 4.07
C PHE A 276 3.16 0.26 3.42
N GLY A 277 3.77 1.16 4.21
CA GLY A 277 4.65 2.21 3.69
C GLY A 277 5.93 1.68 3.04
N HIS A 278 6.35 0.46 3.38
CA HIS A 278 7.43 -0.27 2.74
C HIS A 278 6.99 -1.11 1.53
N GLN A 279 5.68 -1.19 1.26
CA GLN A 279 5.11 -2.11 0.28
C GLN A 279 4.48 -1.39 -0.93
N TYR A 280 3.66 -0.36 -0.69
CA TYR A 280 2.78 0.21 -1.72
C TYR A 280 3.52 0.75 -2.95
N THR A 281 4.57 1.55 -2.77
CA THR A 281 5.37 2.04 -3.90
C THR A 281 5.98 0.89 -4.70
N HIS A 282 6.41 -0.18 -4.04
CA HIS A 282 7.00 -1.34 -4.68
C HIS A 282 6.03 -2.16 -5.51
N VAL A 283 4.72 -1.98 -5.37
CA VAL A 283 3.75 -2.65 -6.24
C VAL A 283 4.03 -2.32 -7.70
N TRP A 284 4.21 -1.03 -8.00
CA TRP A 284 4.38 -0.53 -9.37
C TRP A 284 5.81 -0.13 -9.72
N THR A 285 6.67 0.07 -8.72
CA THR A 285 8.03 0.57 -8.93
C THR A 285 9.06 -0.47 -8.54
N ASP A 286 9.82 -0.95 -9.53
CA ASP A 286 10.94 -1.83 -9.25
C ASP A 286 12.15 -1.03 -8.78
N LEU A 287 12.34 -0.99 -7.47
CA LEU A 287 13.40 -0.21 -6.82
C LEU A 287 14.70 -1.02 -6.59
N ARG A 288 14.81 -2.21 -7.17
CA ARG A 288 16.02 -3.03 -7.10
C ARG A 288 17.14 -2.42 -7.94
N ASP A 289 18.30 -2.29 -7.34
CA ASP A 289 19.55 -1.82 -7.95
C ASP A 289 19.50 -0.37 -8.45
N ILE A 290 18.42 0.37 -8.21
CA ILE A 290 18.32 1.81 -8.48
C ILE A 290 18.32 2.59 -7.16
N ARG A 291 18.99 3.72 -7.14
CA ARG A 291 19.17 4.53 -5.93
C ARG A 291 19.04 6.00 -6.22
N ASP A 292 18.34 6.70 -5.36
CA ASP A 292 18.37 8.15 -5.27
C ASP A 292 19.64 8.63 -4.54
N PRO A 293 19.89 9.95 -4.44
CA PRO A 293 21.09 10.47 -3.75
C PRO A 293 21.20 10.00 -2.30
N TYR A 294 20.08 9.90 -1.56
CA TYR A 294 20.12 9.49 -0.16
C TYR A 294 20.54 8.01 -0.01
N MET A 295 19.89 7.12 -0.74
CA MET A 295 20.19 5.69 -0.68
C MET A 295 21.58 5.33 -1.23
N LYS A 296 22.12 6.13 -2.17
CA LYS A 296 23.53 6.02 -2.59
C LYS A 296 24.50 6.24 -1.41
N GLN A 297 24.24 7.25 -0.58
CA GLN A 297 25.06 7.52 0.61
C GLN A 297 24.97 6.40 1.65
N ARG A 298 23.79 5.75 1.75
CA ARG A 298 23.55 4.63 2.68
C ARG A 298 24.03 3.28 2.14
N GLY A 299 24.41 3.18 0.86
CA GLY A 299 24.95 1.97 0.25
C GLY A 299 23.91 0.87 -0.05
N ILE A 300 22.62 1.13 0.15
CA ILE A 300 21.51 0.22 -0.14
C ILE A 300 20.50 0.86 -1.11
N ASP A 301 19.58 0.06 -1.63
CA ASP A 301 18.40 0.55 -2.35
C ASP A 301 17.14 0.45 -1.46
N TYR A 302 16.01 0.95 -1.97
CA TYR A 302 14.75 0.89 -1.22
C TYR A 302 14.18 -0.54 -1.12
N PHE A 303 14.57 -1.44 -2.01
CA PHE A 303 14.17 -2.85 -1.91
C PHE A 303 14.83 -3.53 -0.71
N GLU A 304 16.15 -3.35 -0.56
CA GLU A 304 16.89 -3.83 0.62
C GLU A 304 16.39 -3.13 1.89
N ASN A 305 16.04 -1.84 1.82
CA ASN A 305 15.41 -1.12 2.93
C ASN A 305 14.13 -1.81 3.40
N SER A 306 13.23 -2.13 2.47
CA SER A 306 11.97 -2.82 2.77
C SER A 306 12.20 -4.25 3.25
N ARG A 307 13.19 -4.96 2.71
CA ARG A 307 13.62 -6.27 3.20
C ARG A 307 14.02 -6.20 4.67
N ARG A 308 14.85 -5.23 5.06
CA ARG A 308 15.26 -5.01 6.45
C ARG A 308 14.08 -4.69 7.38
N ALA A 309 13.09 -3.93 6.89
CA ALA A 309 11.86 -3.68 7.65
C ALA A 309 11.08 -4.97 7.94
N VAL A 310 11.02 -5.90 7.00
CA VAL A 310 10.39 -7.22 7.19
C VAL A 310 11.12 -8.03 8.27
N TYR A 311 12.46 -8.07 8.21
CA TYR A 311 13.26 -8.74 9.23
C TYR A 311 13.09 -8.11 10.63
N ALA A 312 13.03 -6.78 10.69
CA ALA A 312 12.77 -6.07 11.95
C ALA A 312 11.39 -6.39 12.53
N GLN A 313 10.35 -6.48 11.69
CA GLN A 313 9.00 -6.85 12.12
C GLN A 313 8.95 -8.28 12.70
N ARG A 314 9.58 -9.23 12.03
CA ARG A 314 9.68 -10.59 12.57
C ARG A 314 10.45 -10.62 13.89
N ALA A 315 11.58 -9.93 13.97
CA ALA A 315 12.38 -9.87 15.19
C ALA A 315 11.62 -9.22 16.36
N TYR A 316 10.82 -8.18 16.08
CA TYR A 316 9.90 -7.57 17.05
C TYR A 316 8.89 -8.60 17.58
N ALA A 317 8.25 -9.38 16.69
CA ALA A 317 7.29 -10.38 17.10
C ALA A 317 7.93 -11.53 17.93
N VAL A 318 9.16 -11.91 17.60
CA VAL A 318 9.93 -12.88 18.40
C VAL A 318 10.27 -12.32 19.79
N ALA A 319 10.72 -11.08 19.85
CA ALA A 319 10.99 -10.40 21.12
C ALA A 319 9.72 -10.17 21.96
N ASN A 320 8.59 -9.99 21.28
CA ASN A 320 7.24 -9.84 21.84
C ASN A 320 7.18 -8.90 23.07
N PRO A 321 7.58 -7.64 22.95
CA PRO A 321 7.68 -6.74 24.10
C PRO A 321 6.30 -6.41 24.72
N ARG A 322 5.22 -6.57 23.94
CA ARG A 322 3.85 -6.35 24.38
C ARG A 322 3.21 -7.60 24.98
N ARG A 323 3.91 -8.75 24.97
CA ARG A 323 3.37 -10.07 25.42
C ARG A 323 2.09 -10.46 24.70
N CYS A 324 2.01 -10.17 23.41
CA CYS A 324 0.89 -10.51 22.57
C CYS A 324 0.81 -12.02 22.37
N ARG A 325 -0.40 -12.57 22.47
CA ARG A 325 -0.62 -14.01 22.31
C ARG A 325 -0.26 -14.46 20.90
N ASP A 326 0.50 -15.54 20.79
CA ASP A 326 0.95 -16.19 19.56
C ASP A 326 2.01 -15.43 18.73
N TYR A 327 2.43 -14.21 19.09
CA TYR A 327 3.53 -13.55 18.39
C TYR A 327 4.79 -14.42 18.43
N GLY A 328 5.50 -14.49 17.30
CA GLY A 328 6.71 -15.31 17.19
C GLY A 328 7.26 -15.36 15.76
N GLU A 329 8.06 -16.37 15.48
CA GLU A 329 8.81 -16.52 14.23
C GLU A 329 7.96 -16.60 12.98
N THR A 330 6.77 -17.18 13.07
CA THR A 330 5.85 -17.40 11.94
C THR A 330 4.51 -16.69 12.11
N ILE A 331 4.28 -16.02 13.25
CA ILE A 331 3.06 -15.25 13.52
C ILE A 331 3.46 -13.81 13.85
N TRP A 332 3.41 -12.96 12.83
CA TRP A 332 3.79 -11.55 12.85
C TRP A 332 3.03 -10.80 11.75
N GLY A 333 3.27 -9.51 11.60
CA GLY A 333 2.70 -8.70 10.53
C GLY A 333 1.81 -7.57 11.06
N ILE A 334 2.45 -6.42 11.31
CA ILE A 334 1.81 -5.25 11.88
C ILE A 334 1.77 -4.13 10.83
N THR A 335 0.56 -3.70 10.48
CA THR A 335 0.34 -2.59 9.56
C THR A 335 -0.98 -1.88 9.90
N ALA A 336 -1.35 -0.84 9.16
CA ALA A 336 -2.66 -0.23 9.28
C ALA A 336 -3.74 -1.29 9.04
N SER A 337 -4.73 -1.33 9.92
CA SER A 337 -5.83 -2.32 9.84
C SER A 337 -6.99 -1.92 10.75
N ASP A 338 -8.14 -2.55 10.56
CA ASP A 338 -9.19 -2.57 11.57
C ASP A 338 -8.71 -3.22 12.87
N GLY A 339 -9.44 -3.00 13.94
CA GLY A 339 -9.22 -3.59 15.23
C GLY A 339 -10.51 -3.71 16.03
N PRO A 340 -10.44 -4.29 17.24
CA PRO A 340 -11.64 -4.69 17.94
C PRO A 340 -12.51 -3.53 18.45
N ALA A 341 -11.91 -2.55 19.10
CA ALA A 341 -12.67 -1.47 19.76
C ALA A 341 -11.75 -0.31 20.20
N ASP A 342 -12.32 0.87 20.40
CA ASP A 342 -11.61 2.02 20.99
C ASP A 342 -11.78 1.98 22.52
N VAL A 343 -10.94 1.16 23.20
CA VAL A 343 -11.03 0.95 24.65
C VAL A 343 -9.66 0.88 25.29
N GLU A 344 -9.61 1.25 26.57
CA GLU A 344 -8.49 0.99 27.46
C GLU A 344 -8.98 0.11 28.61
N ILE A 345 -8.33 -1.01 28.81
CA ILE A 345 -8.73 -2.04 29.77
C ILE A 345 -7.53 -2.37 30.64
N GLU A 346 -7.74 -2.47 31.95
CA GLU A 346 -6.74 -2.93 32.92
C GLU A 346 -7.13 -4.30 33.46
N ASP A 347 -6.23 -5.24 33.38
CA ASP A 347 -6.38 -6.59 33.91
C ASP A 347 -5.14 -7.06 34.68
N ALA A 348 -5.07 -8.32 35.08
CA ALA A 348 -3.94 -8.89 35.79
C ALA A 348 -2.61 -8.85 35.00
N ASN A 349 -2.68 -8.68 33.67
CA ASN A 349 -1.51 -8.57 32.77
C ASN A 349 -1.09 -7.12 32.54
N GLY A 350 -1.85 -6.14 33.06
CA GLY A 350 -1.58 -4.73 32.95
C GLY A 350 -2.60 -3.96 32.11
N ARG A 351 -2.19 -2.77 31.65
CA ARG A 351 -3.06 -1.88 30.85
C ARG A 351 -2.94 -2.21 29.36
N HIS A 352 -4.10 -2.53 28.76
CA HIS A 352 -4.28 -2.77 27.33
C HIS A 352 -4.99 -1.56 26.68
N ARG A 353 -4.49 -1.15 25.53
CA ARG A 353 -5.10 -0.09 24.73
C ARG A 353 -5.39 -0.64 23.35
N PHE A 354 -6.65 -0.81 23.02
CA PHE A 354 -7.11 -1.25 21.69
C PHE A 354 -7.68 -0.08 20.89
N ARG A 355 -7.63 -0.19 19.57
CA ARG A 355 -8.22 0.76 18.62
C ARG A 355 -9.02 0.03 17.57
N SER A 356 -10.17 0.62 17.18
CA SER A 356 -11.03 0.09 16.11
C SER A 356 -10.39 0.22 14.72
N TYR A 357 -9.54 1.24 14.53
CA TYR A 357 -8.62 1.40 13.40
C TYR A 357 -7.37 2.14 13.87
N MET A 358 -6.21 1.73 13.38
CA MET A 358 -4.95 2.41 13.66
C MET A 358 -3.91 2.10 12.57
N ALA A 359 -3.05 3.06 12.27
CA ALA A 359 -1.80 2.81 11.53
C ALA A 359 -0.80 2.09 12.46
N ARG A 360 -1.05 0.80 12.70
CA ARG A 360 -0.21 -0.05 13.56
C ARG A 360 1.14 -0.25 12.97
N GLY A 361 2.14 -0.38 13.84
CA GLY A 361 3.51 -0.56 13.39
C GLY A 361 4.45 -0.89 14.53
N ILE A 362 5.69 -1.24 14.19
CA ILE A 362 6.71 -1.48 15.20
C ILE A 362 7.41 -0.16 15.58
N ASP A 363 7.56 0.05 16.85
CA ASP A 363 8.42 1.09 17.42
C ASP A 363 9.08 0.59 18.70
N PRO A 364 10.24 1.15 19.11
CA PRO A 364 10.96 0.67 20.30
C PRO A 364 10.15 0.69 21.59
N ALA A 365 9.13 1.55 21.69
CA ALA A 365 8.28 1.67 22.87
C ALA A 365 6.97 0.84 22.75
N GLY A 366 6.71 0.20 21.62
CA GLY A 366 5.49 -0.59 21.36
C GLY A 366 4.19 0.20 21.40
N ARG A 367 4.23 1.51 21.15
CA ARG A 367 3.07 2.41 21.28
C ARG A 367 2.04 2.24 20.18
N HIS A 368 2.47 1.72 19.02
CA HIS A 368 1.66 1.51 17.83
C HIS A 368 1.26 0.05 17.65
N ASP A 369 1.45 -0.79 18.67
CA ASP A 369 1.05 -2.19 18.68
C ASP A 369 0.03 -2.45 19.79
N ASP A 370 -1.16 -2.90 19.41
CA ASP A 370 -2.23 -3.36 20.29
C ASP A 370 -2.51 -4.85 20.16
N CYS A 371 -1.54 -5.63 19.70
CA CYS A 371 -1.60 -7.06 19.42
C CYS A 371 -2.49 -7.45 18.24
N THR A 372 -2.88 -6.51 17.39
CA THR A 372 -3.62 -6.80 16.15
C THR A 372 -2.64 -7.07 15.02
N LEU A 373 -2.83 -8.19 14.34
CA LEU A 373 -2.07 -8.62 13.17
C LEU A 373 -2.93 -8.55 11.91
N ALA A 374 -2.30 -8.17 10.80
CA ALA A 374 -2.92 -8.15 9.49
C ALA A 374 -2.17 -9.09 8.53
N PRO A 375 -2.79 -10.12 7.96
CA PRO A 375 -2.14 -11.04 7.02
C PRO A 375 -1.51 -10.33 5.82
N THR A 376 -2.11 -9.22 5.36
CA THR A 376 -1.59 -8.39 4.27
C THR A 376 -0.17 -7.92 4.53
N ALA A 377 0.18 -7.54 5.77
CA ALA A 377 1.52 -7.10 6.15
C ALA A 377 2.60 -8.15 5.86
N VAL A 378 2.27 -9.42 6.11
CA VAL A 378 3.15 -10.56 5.80
C VAL A 378 3.19 -10.81 4.30
N ILE A 379 2.03 -11.08 3.70
CA ILE A 379 1.94 -11.61 2.34
C ILE A 379 2.46 -10.60 1.31
N ALA A 380 2.15 -9.32 1.48
CA ALA A 380 2.64 -8.25 0.61
C ALA A 380 4.16 -8.01 0.73
N SER A 381 4.80 -8.60 1.73
CA SER A 381 6.27 -8.59 1.87
C SER A 381 6.96 -9.73 1.11
N MET A 382 6.24 -10.57 0.39
CA MET A 382 6.77 -11.78 -0.24
C MET A 382 7.99 -11.55 -1.15
N PRO A 383 8.05 -10.51 -2.01
CA PRO A 383 9.24 -10.29 -2.82
C PRO A 383 10.49 -9.93 -2.01
N PHE A 384 10.32 -9.31 -0.83
CA PHE A 384 11.45 -8.82 -0.03
C PHE A 384 12.15 -9.92 0.75
N ALA A 385 11.37 -10.84 1.33
CA ALA A 385 11.90 -11.90 2.21
C ALA A 385 11.04 -13.18 2.12
N PRO A 386 10.99 -13.84 0.95
CA PRO A 386 10.13 -15.02 0.74
C PRO A 386 10.44 -16.14 1.75
N GLU A 387 11.67 -16.27 2.19
CA GLU A 387 12.13 -17.23 3.19
C GLU A 387 11.50 -17.04 4.58
N LEU A 388 11.02 -15.85 4.89
CA LEU A 388 10.26 -15.54 6.13
C LEU A 388 8.76 -15.53 5.88
N VAL A 389 8.35 -14.96 4.75
CA VAL A 389 6.96 -14.67 4.42
C VAL A 389 6.18 -15.93 4.07
N ILE A 390 6.74 -16.81 3.23
CA ILE A 390 6.05 -18.03 2.81
C ILE A 390 5.73 -18.94 4.01
N PRO A 391 6.70 -19.30 4.87
CA PRO A 391 6.40 -20.10 6.06
C PRO A 391 5.39 -19.42 7.01
N ALA A 392 5.46 -18.09 7.17
CA ALA A 392 4.52 -17.36 8.02
C ALA A 392 3.10 -17.37 7.44
N THR A 393 2.94 -17.19 6.13
CA THR A 393 1.66 -17.25 5.43
C THR A 393 1.00 -18.63 5.58
N LEU A 394 1.78 -19.69 5.33
CA LEU A 394 1.31 -21.07 5.47
C LEU A 394 0.93 -21.41 6.92
N GLU A 395 1.71 -20.96 7.88
CA GLU A 395 1.44 -21.21 9.30
C GLU A 395 0.23 -20.43 9.81
N MET A 396 0.02 -19.19 9.39
CA MET A 396 -1.21 -18.44 9.68
C MET A 396 -2.44 -19.16 9.12
N HIS A 397 -2.36 -19.64 7.88
CA HIS A 397 -3.46 -20.41 7.30
C HIS A 397 -3.69 -21.73 8.06
N ARG A 398 -2.64 -22.50 8.34
CA ARG A 398 -2.74 -23.77 9.04
C ARG A 398 -3.35 -23.64 10.43
N ARG A 399 -2.94 -22.63 11.20
CA ARG A 399 -3.39 -22.42 12.59
C ARG A 399 -4.73 -21.71 12.69
N PHE A 400 -4.92 -20.71 11.85
CA PHE A 400 -6.00 -19.73 12.02
C PHE A 400 -6.94 -19.65 10.82
N GLY A 401 -6.68 -20.37 9.73
CA GLY A 401 -7.43 -20.29 8.47
C GLY A 401 -8.93 -20.42 8.65
N LYS A 402 -9.41 -21.34 9.52
CA LYS A 402 -10.85 -21.49 9.79
C LYS A 402 -11.54 -20.23 10.35
N TYR A 403 -10.75 -19.24 10.82
CA TYR A 403 -11.26 -17.99 11.39
C TYR A 403 -11.00 -16.79 10.50
N ILE A 404 -9.83 -16.74 9.85
CA ILE A 404 -9.32 -15.55 9.14
C ILE A 404 -9.21 -15.73 7.62
N TYR A 405 -9.60 -16.89 7.06
CA TYR A 405 -9.50 -17.20 5.64
C TYR A 405 -10.84 -17.69 5.11
N SER A 406 -11.34 -17.10 4.02
CA SER A 406 -12.65 -17.42 3.49
C SER A 406 -12.71 -17.20 1.97
N LYS A 407 -13.86 -16.77 1.42
CA LYS A 407 -14.17 -16.72 -0.02
C LYS A 407 -13.08 -16.02 -0.86
N TYR A 408 -12.56 -14.88 -0.41
CA TYR A 408 -11.60 -14.06 -1.14
C TYR A 408 -10.17 -14.08 -0.56
N GLY A 409 -9.84 -15.11 0.19
CA GLY A 409 -8.56 -15.22 0.85
C GLY A 409 -8.62 -14.77 2.32
N PHE A 410 -7.59 -14.08 2.78
CA PHE A 410 -7.51 -13.60 4.15
C PHE A 410 -8.39 -12.38 4.39
N LEU A 411 -9.05 -12.35 5.55
CA LEU A 411 -9.70 -11.16 6.11
C LEU A 411 -8.63 -10.12 6.53
N ASP A 412 -9.05 -8.88 6.73
CA ASP A 412 -8.17 -7.76 7.07
C ASP A 412 -7.26 -8.05 8.27
N ALA A 413 -7.82 -8.35 9.44
CA ALA A 413 -7.04 -8.44 10.67
C ALA A 413 -7.61 -9.41 11.70
N PHE A 414 -6.78 -9.74 12.70
CA PHE A 414 -7.17 -10.52 13.86
C PHE A 414 -6.34 -10.14 15.09
N ASN A 415 -6.91 -10.37 16.30
CA ASN A 415 -6.23 -10.12 17.54
C ASN A 415 -6.45 -11.28 18.54
N ARG A 416 -5.41 -12.08 18.75
CA ARG A 416 -5.44 -13.25 19.63
C ARG A 416 -5.45 -12.89 21.11
N THR A 417 -5.02 -11.69 21.46
CA THR A 417 -4.95 -11.18 22.83
C THR A 417 -6.28 -10.59 23.29
N PHE A 418 -7.10 -10.12 22.33
CA PHE A 418 -8.39 -9.50 22.65
C PHE A 418 -9.46 -10.56 22.99
N THR A 419 -9.75 -10.68 24.28
CA THR A 419 -10.77 -11.63 24.82
C THR A 419 -11.88 -10.95 25.61
N PHE A 420 -11.88 -9.63 25.65
CA PHE A 420 -12.76 -8.80 26.48
C PHE A 420 -14.17 -8.70 25.91
N ASP A 421 -15.15 -8.62 26.82
CA ASP A 421 -16.56 -8.47 26.47
C ASP A 421 -16.95 -6.99 26.47
N VAL A 422 -16.67 -6.34 25.33
CA VAL A 422 -17.00 -4.92 25.09
C VAL A 422 -17.65 -4.78 23.73
N PRO A 423 -18.41 -3.69 23.48
CA PRO A 423 -18.97 -3.40 22.17
C PRO A 423 -17.86 -3.31 21.11
N LEU A 424 -17.98 -4.06 20.03
CA LEU A 424 -17.06 -4.07 18.90
C LEU A 424 -17.52 -3.05 17.87
N ARG A 425 -16.56 -2.41 17.18
CA ARG A 425 -16.87 -1.56 16.03
C ARG A 425 -16.94 -2.36 14.72
N HIS A 426 -16.05 -3.31 14.56
CA HIS A 426 -15.94 -4.19 13.40
C HIS A 426 -15.69 -5.63 13.84
N GLY A 427 -16.00 -6.58 12.97
CA GLY A 427 -15.69 -7.99 13.18
C GLY A 427 -16.46 -8.63 14.34
N GLN A 428 -15.89 -9.67 14.89
CA GLN A 428 -16.51 -10.46 15.95
C GLN A 428 -15.48 -11.04 16.93
N ARG A 429 -15.91 -11.23 18.17
CA ARG A 429 -15.18 -12.02 19.15
C ARG A 429 -15.53 -13.49 18.97
N VAL A 430 -14.52 -14.31 18.75
CA VAL A 430 -14.65 -15.75 18.63
C VAL A 430 -14.16 -16.40 19.92
N PRO A 431 -14.98 -17.19 20.63
CA PRO A 431 -14.56 -17.87 21.86
C PRO A 431 -13.25 -18.63 21.64
N GLU A 432 -12.36 -18.60 22.62
CA GLU A 432 -11.04 -19.26 22.64
C GLU A 432 -10.05 -18.76 21.56
N PHE A 433 -10.51 -18.05 20.54
CA PHE A 433 -9.64 -17.48 19.52
C PHE A 433 -9.22 -16.04 19.86
N GLY A 434 -10.15 -15.14 20.05
CA GLY A 434 -9.95 -13.71 20.20
C GLY A 434 -10.86 -12.92 19.27
N TRP A 435 -10.40 -11.79 18.75
CA TRP A 435 -11.13 -10.98 17.78
C TRP A 435 -10.69 -11.28 16.34
N VAL A 436 -11.63 -11.21 15.40
CA VAL A 436 -11.42 -11.36 13.96
C VAL A 436 -12.20 -10.26 13.22
N ALA A 437 -11.57 -9.59 12.25
CA ALA A 437 -12.25 -8.70 11.32
C ALA A 437 -13.29 -9.48 10.49
N GLY A 438 -14.40 -8.79 10.17
CA GLY A 438 -15.47 -9.39 9.36
C GLY A 438 -15.30 -9.18 7.85
N ASP A 439 -14.40 -8.27 7.46
CA ASP A 439 -14.30 -7.76 6.11
C ASP A 439 -12.94 -8.07 5.45
N TYR A 440 -12.96 -8.09 4.11
CA TYR A 440 -11.81 -7.90 3.25
C TYR A 440 -11.72 -6.41 2.93
N LEU A 441 -10.53 -5.83 2.92
CA LEU A 441 -10.29 -4.47 2.46
C LEU A 441 -9.69 -4.48 1.05
N GLY A 442 -10.19 -3.59 0.17
CA GLY A 442 -9.73 -3.55 -1.21
C GLY A 442 -8.24 -3.26 -1.34
N ILE A 443 -7.70 -2.37 -0.51
CA ILE A 443 -6.26 -2.03 -0.50
C ILE A 443 -5.40 -3.23 -0.08
N ASP A 444 -5.86 -4.03 0.89
CA ASP A 444 -5.14 -5.22 1.36
C ASP A 444 -5.11 -6.32 0.30
N GLN A 445 -6.29 -6.62 -0.27
CA GLN A 445 -6.40 -7.63 -1.31
C GLN A 445 -5.54 -7.26 -2.53
N GLY A 446 -5.49 -5.96 -2.85
CA GLY A 446 -4.72 -5.46 -3.99
C GLY A 446 -3.22 -5.65 -3.82
N VAL A 447 -2.68 -5.25 -2.69
CA VAL A 447 -1.24 -5.38 -2.44
C VAL A 447 -0.82 -6.85 -2.28
N ILE A 448 -1.66 -7.70 -1.65
CA ILE A 448 -1.44 -9.15 -1.58
C ILE A 448 -1.25 -9.72 -2.99
N LEU A 449 -2.22 -9.51 -3.86
CA LEU A 449 -2.21 -10.08 -5.21
C LEU A 449 -1.05 -9.59 -6.05
N ALA A 450 -0.82 -8.27 -6.05
CA ALA A 450 0.23 -7.65 -6.87
C ALA A 450 1.64 -8.07 -6.42
N MET A 451 1.88 -8.20 -5.10
CA MET A 451 3.18 -8.58 -4.59
C MET A 451 3.45 -10.09 -4.71
N ILE A 452 2.43 -10.95 -4.61
CA ILE A 452 2.56 -12.36 -5.01
C ILE A 452 2.97 -12.45 -6.49
N GLU A 453 2.32 -11.66 -7.36
CA GLU A 453 2.64 -11.67 -8.79
C GLU A 453 4.05 -11.14 -9.07
N ASN A 454 4.47 -10.06 -8.39
CA ASN A 454 5.82 -9.54 -8.53
C ASN A 454 6.89 -10.52 -8.05
N TYR A 455 6.64 -11.28 -6.99
CA TYR A 455 7.51 -12.38 -6.58
C TYR A 455 7.54 -13.49 -7.62
N ARG A 456 6.37 -13.89 -8.15
CA ARG A 456 6.21 -15.02 -9.06
C ARG A 456 6.80 -14.77 -10.44
N SER A 457 6.63 -13.57 -11.00
CA SER A 457 6.97 -13.29 -12.39
C SER A 457 7.56 -11.91 -12.66
N ALA A 458 7.58 -11.04 -11.64
CA ALA A 458 7.90 -9.62 -11.79
C ALA A 458 7.02 -8.90 -12.85
N LEU A 459 5.79 -9.35 -13.10
CA LEU A 459 4.95 -8.85 -14.19
C LEU A 459 4.74 -7.34 -14.09
N VAL A 460 4.25 -6.84 -12.92
CA VAL A 460 3.94 -5.42 -12.76
C VAL A 460 5.23 -4.60 -12.95
N TRP A 461 6.33 -5.04 -12.37
CA TRP A 461 7.63 -4.38 -12.51
C TRP A 461 8.13 -4.34 -13.95
N ARG A 462 8.11 -5.48 -14.68
CA ARG A 462 8.55 -5.54 -16.09
C ARG A 462 7.75 -4.61 -17.00
N VAL A 463 6.45 -4.49 -16.75
CA VAL A 463 5.56 -3.62 -17.52
C VAL A 463 5.81 -2.16 -17.16
N MET A 464 5.86 -1.83 -15.86
CA MET A 464 6.01 -0.46 -15.38
C MET A 464 7.40 0.15 -15.63
N ARG A 465 8.45 -0.66 -15.74
CA ARG A 465 9.78 -0.18 -16.20
C ARG A 465 9.72 0.49 -17.58
N LYS A 466 8.73 0.15 -18.40
CA LYS A 466 8.51 0.74 -19.73
C LYS A 466 7.64 2.00 -19.70
N ASN A 467 7.02 2.31 -18.56
CA ASN A 467 6.17 3.50 -18.46
C ASN A 467 7.01 4.77 -18.47
N PRO A 468 6.82 5.69 -19.46
CA PRO A 468 7.66 6.86 -19.60
C PRO A 468 7.48 7.87 -18.47
N TYR A 469 6.31 7.95 -17.87
CA TYR A 469 6.03 8.88 -16.79
C TYR A 469 6.70 8.45 -15.48
N LEU A 470 6.59 7.16 -15.13
CA LEU A 470 7.26 6.63 -13.95
C LEU A 470 8.80 6.76 -14.10
N ARG A 471 9.33 6.39 -15.27
CA ARG A 471 10.76 6.52 -15.57
C ARG A 471 11.23 7.95 -15.40
N ARG A 472 10.52 8.92 -16.03
CA ARG A 472 10.82 10.34 -15.89
C ARG A 472 10.79 10.78 -14.42
N GLY A 473 9.79 10.34 -13.65
CA GLY A 473 9.69 10.68 -12.22
C GLY A 473 10.89 10.19 -11.41
N LEU A 474 11.33 8.96 -11.65
CA LEU A 474 12.54 8.40 -11.02
C LEU A 474 13.80 9.20 -11.41
N GLU A 475 13.98 9.51 -12.70
CA GLU A 475 15.12 10.30 -13.19
C GLU A 475 15.12 11.71 -12.57
N GLN A 476 13.97 12.37 -12.49
CA GLN A 476 13.83 13.70 -11.88
C GLN A 476 14.05 13.68 -10.35
N ALA A 477 13.74 12.58 -9.68
CA ALA A 477 14.06 12.33 -8.27
C ALA A 477 15.53 11.95 -8.04
N GLY A 478 16.35 11.88 -9.09
CA GLY A 478 17.78 11.60 -9.02
C GLY A 478 18.14 10.11 -8.90
N PHE A 479 17.19 9.20 -9.16
CA PHE A 479 17.50 7.78 -9.24
C PHE A 479 18.41 7.46 -10.41
N SER A 480 19.31 6.52 -10.20
CA SER A 480 20.19 5.98 -11.24
C SER A 480 20.66 4.56 -10.90
N GLY A 481 21.27 3.88 -11.86
CA GLY A 481 21.72 2.49 -11.72
C GLY A 481 20.73 1.50 -12.31
N GLY A 482 20.99 0.21 -12.14
CA GLY A 482 20.15 -0.89 -12.54
C GLY A 482 19.50 -0.72 -13.92
N TRP A 483 18.21 -0.97 -13.99
CA TRP A 483 17.44 -0.90 -15.24
C TRP A 483 17.23 0.51 -15.81
N LEU A 484 17.55 1.57 -15.05
CA LEU A 484 17.49 2.96 -15.54
C LEU A 484 18.67 3.33 -16.45
N THR A 485 19.77 2.57 -16.45
CA THR A 485 20.96 2.85 -17.28
C THR A 485 20.81 2.44 -18.74
N GLY A 486 19.82 1.60 -19.07
CA GLY A 486 19.53 1.19 -20.45
C GLY A 486 18.63 2.20 -21.17
N PRO A 487 18.70 2.28 -22.54
CA PRO A 487 17.66 2.97 -23.28
C PRO A 487 16.29 2.39 -22.92
N GLY A 488 15.30 3.26 -22.77
CA GLY A 488 13.92 2.83 -22.52
C GLY A 488 13.43 1.99 -23.69
N GLN A 489 13.50 0.65 -23.55
CA GLN A 489 12.98 -0.32 -24.53
C GLN A 489 11.50 -0.58 -24.27
#